data_71a0e489096d8e00a95fd771a8fb117d
#
_entry.id   71a0e489096d8e00a95fd771a8fb117d
#
_cell.length_a   1.000
_cell.length_b   1.000
_cell.length_c   1.000
_cell.angle_alpha   90.00
_cell.angle_beta   90.00
_cell.angle_gamma   90.00
#
_symmetry.space_group_name_H-M   'P 1'
#
loop_
_entity.id
_entity.type
_entity.pdbx_description
1 polymer ?
#
loop_
_entity_poly.entity_id
_entity_poly.type
_entity_poly.pdbx_seq_one_letter_code
_entity_poly.pdbx_strand_id
1 'polypeptide(L)'
;MRNCTAYLLMVALAAVSCQREEQVSYASLSISPIIIDAATRSVSADDMTVFIDGENFHQEYAYSELPSTIDVPVDKEIPYIVSAENITVEQAESLPDQWGQKRYAGATSVLVDRFMKKDENGENVLLTYPVTVNCIVANSMLSVVFDPSVLTYYTEPKVAAFTDKNRQLVFTPENASSALAHFTADRQMFFEFTGIFNVSGEESSHSGAIYIEPAMHYTLTFKMTSVEGSLGLPEITVCETCENLYETLTVDPSDDGVFDKQ
;
A
#
# COMPACT_ATOMS: atom_id res chain seq x y z
N MET A 1 23.97 -36.54 63.94
CA MET A 1 22.96 -35.66 63.34
C MET A 1 23.50 -34.25 63.02
N ARG A 2 24.78 -34.04 62.78
CA ARG A 2 25.37 -32.69 62.54
C ARG A 2 25.79 -32.43 61.09
N ASN A 3 25.77 -33.44 60.23
CA ASN A 3 26.27 -33.34 58.84
C ASN A 3 25.17 -33.16 57.76
N CYS A 4 23.87 -33.36 58.10
CA CYS A 4 22.79 -33.17 57.12
C CYS A 4 22.41 -31.70 56.89
N THR A 5 22.60 -30.83 57.91
CA THR A 5 22.24 -29.42 57.80
C THR A 5 23.18 -28.61 56.89
N ALA A 6 24.48 -29.02 56.80
CA ALA A 6 25.46 -28.36 55.93
C ALA A 6 25.21 -28.65 54.43
N TYR A 7 24.74 -29.88 54.11
CA TYR A 7 24.39 -30.25 52.74
C TYR A 7 23.14 -29.55 52.20
N LEU A 8 22.16 -29.35 53.10
CA LEU A 8 20.93 -28.63 52.68
C LEU A 8 21.18 -27.14 52.39
N LEU A 9 22.12 -26.53 53.12
CA LEU A 9 22.49 -25.14 52.92
C LEU A 9 23.28 -24.92 51.59
N MET A 10 24.16 -25.90 51.21
CA MET A 10 24.87 -25.82 49.94
C MET A 10 23.99 -26.03 48.71
N VAL A 11 22.96 -26.88 48.81
CA VAL A 11 22.01 -27.08 47.70
C VAL A 11 21.11 -25.88 47.51
N ALA A 12 20.74 -25.18 48.60
CA ALA A 12 19.95 -23.98 48.54
C ALA A 12 20.71 -22.78 47.92
N LEU A 13 22.04 -22.69 48.12
CA LEU A 13 22.88 -21.64 47.52
C LEU A 13 23.15 -21.90 46.04
N ALA A 14 23.16 -23.16 45.58
CA ALA A 14 23.33 -23.49 44.14
C ALA A 14 22.08 -23.24 43.33
N ALA A 15 20.88 -23.22 43.94
CA ALA A 15 19.61 -22.95 43.25
C ALA A 15 19.35 -21.46 43.01
N VAL A 16 20.06 -20.55 43.66
CA VAL A 16 19.89 -19.08 43.49
C VAL A 16 20.79 -18.50 42.39
N SER A 17 21.69 -19.31 41.82
CA SER A 17 22.76 -18.84 40.94
C SER A 17 22.47 -18.92 39.44
N CYS A 18 21.24 -19.26 38.99
CA CYS A 18 20.92 -19.43 37.59
C CYS A 18 19.63 -18.72 37.14
N GLN A 19 19.37 -17.54 37.65
CA GLN A 19 18.58 -16.56 36.91
C GLN A 19 19.52 -15.45 36.44
N ARG A 20 20.33 -15.78 35.43
CA ARG A 20 20.85 -14.73 34.56
C ARG A 20 19.63 -14.18 33.84
N GLU A 21 19.08 -13.08 34.33
CA GLU A 21 18.24 -12.24 33.49
C GLU A 21 19.06 -11.98 32.23
N GLU A 22 18.61 -12.50 31.10
CA GLU A 22 19.19 -12.12 29.81
C GLU A 22 19.02 -10.63 29.69
N GLN A 23 20.12 -9.92 29.82
CA GLN A 23 20.14 -8.47 29.74
C GLN A 23 19.84 -8.13 28.29
N VAL A 24 18.58 -7.74 28.01
CA VAL A 24 18.14 -7.33 26.68
C VAL A 24 19.00 -6.13 26.26
N SER A 25 19.69 -6.29 25.18
CA SER A 25 20.46 -5.22 24.56
C SER A 25 19.54 -4.44 23.61
N TYR A 26 19.72 -3.14 23.53
CA TYR A 26 18.93 -2.25 22.68
C TYR A 26 19.81 -1.55 21.65
N ALA A 27 19.22 -1.19 20.53
CA ALA A 27 19.74 -0.27 19.53
C ALA A 27 18.64 0.72 19.15
N SER A 28 19.02 1.80 18.46
CA SER A 28 18.07 2.84 18.10
C SER A 28 17.80 2.81 16.60
N LEU A 29 16.52 2.95 16.20
CA LEU A 29 16.11 3.21 14.83
C LEU A 29 15.81 4.70 14.65
N SER A 30 16.25 5.27 13.52
CA SER A 30 15.85 6.61 13.06
C SER A 30 15.09 6.44 11.74
N ILE A 31 13.78 6.66 11.74
CA ILE A 31 12.88 6.29 10.64
C ILE A 31 12.46 7.53 9.86
N SER A 32 12.50 7.43 8.53
CA SER A 32 12.08 8.48 7.60
C SER A 32 11.25 7.88 6.46
N PRO A 33 9.92 8.01 6.46
CA PRO A 33 9.11 7.66 5.30
C PRO A 33 9.30 8.69 4.19
N ILE A 34 9.41 8.21 2.96
CA ILE A 34 9.47 9.01 1.74
C ILE A 34 8.30 8.61 0.85
N ILE A 35 7.46 9.57 0.49
CA ILE A 35 6.35 9.35 -0.44
C ILE A 35 6.86 9.57 -1.86
N ILE A 36 6.75 8.53 -2.69
CA ILE A 36 7.10 8.57 -4.11
C ILE A 36 5.79 8.58 -4.90
N ASP A 37 5.38 9.76 -5.36
CA ASP A 37 4.26 9.94 -6.28
C ASP A 37 4.63 10.99 -7.33
N ALA A 38 4.65 10.59 -8.59
CA ALA A 38 4.98 11.47 -9.71
C ALA A 38 3.89 12.52 -10.00
N ALA A 39 2.65 12.27 -9.61
CA ALA A 39 1.51 13.05 -10.09
C ALA A 39 0.95 14.07 -9.09
N THR A 40 1.09 13.87 -7.80
CA THR A 40 0.49 14.80 -6.81
C THR A 40 1.28 14.85 -5.49
N ARG A 41 1.69 16.04 -5.07
CA ARG A 41 2.20 16.31 -3.71
C ARG A 41 1.04 16.40 -2.69
N SER A 42 0.02 15.54 -2.80
CA SER A 42 -1.23 15.68 -2.05
C SER A 42 -1.21 15.03 -0.66
N VAL A 43 -0.20 14.21 -0.37
CA VAL A 43 -0.05 13.54 0.92
C VAL A 43 1.25 13.99 1.55
N SER A 44 1.18 14.45 2.80
CA SER A 44 2.35 14.77 3.62
C SER A 44 2.88 13.51 4.29
N ALA A 45 4.17 13.47 4.59
CA ALA A 45 4.72 12.45 5.48
C ALA A 45 4.01 12.46 6.85
N ASP A 46 3.53 13.62 7.30
CA ASP A 46 2.80 13.77 8.57
C ASP A 46 1.46 13.00 8.61
N ASP A 47 0.91 12.64 7.44
CA ASP A 47 -0.32 11.85 7.34
C ASP A 47 -0.05 10.33 7.42
N MET A 48 1.22 9.93 7.55
CA MET A 48 1.60 8.52 7.58
C MET A 48 1.53 7.95 8.99
N THR A 49 1.13 6.69 9.08
CA THR A 49 1.29 5.83 10.27
C THR A 49 2.48 4.91 10.03
N VAL A 50 3.38 4.82 10.99
CA VAL A 50 4.58 3.99 10.95
C VAL A 50 4.41 2.81 11.90
N PHE A 51 4.70 1.61 11.41
CA PHE A 51 4.68 0.36 12.17
C PHE A 51 6.09 -0.21 12.24
N ILE A 52 6.43 -0.77 13.39
CA ILE A 52 7.71 -1.45 13.63
C ILE A 52 7.40 -2.82 14.19
N ASP A 53 7.66 -3.86 13.42
CA ASP A 53 7.35 -5.24 13.73
C ASP A 53 8.63 -6.08 13.86
N GLY A 54 8.83 -6.70 15.01
CA GLY A 54 9.82 -7.71 15.30
C GLY A 54 9.16 -8.95 15.87
N GLU A 55 9.94 -10.01 16.19
CA GLU A 55 9.37 -11.26 16.70
C GLU A 55 8.48 -11.08 17.93
N ASN A 56 8.93 -10.27 18.90
CA ASN A 56 8.20 -9.99 20.14
C ASN A 56 8.09 -8.48 20.40
N PHE A 57 8.10 -7.69 19.32
CA PHE A 57 8.09 -6.24 19.38
C PHE A 57 7.13 -5.71 18.32
N HIS A 58 6.19 -4.90 18.74
CA HIS A 58 5.26 -4.20 17.85
C HIS A 58 5.02 -2.79 18.39
N GLN A 59 5.23 -1.80 17.55
CA GLN A 59 4.91 -0.40 17.86
C GLN A 59 4.31 0.29 16.65
N GLU A 60 3.40 1.23 16.93
CA GLU A 60 2.69 2.05 15.96
C GLU A 60 2.80 3.52 16.37
N TYR A 61 3.07 4.39 15.40
CA TYR A 61 3.19 5.83 15.59
C TYR A 61 2.54 6.60 14.45
N ALA A 62 1.80 7.66 14.73
CA ALA A 62 1.63 8.71 13.74
C ALA A 62 3.00 9.33 13.45
N TYR A 63 3.35 9.55 12.18
CA TYR A 63 4.69 10.07 11.84
C TYR A 63 4.98 11.43 12.47
N SER A 64 3.98 12.30 12.58
CA SER A 64 4.09 13.60 13.27
C SER A 64 4.44 13.49 14.76
N GLU A 65 4.21 12.32 15.37
CA GLU A 65 4.49 12.04 16.79
C GLU A 65 5.69 11.10 16.95
N LEU A 66 6.33 10.69 15.83
CA LEU A 66 7.43 9.74 15.84
C LEU A 66 8.64 10.33 16.56
N PRO A 67 9.18 9.67 17.59
CA PRO A 67 10.43 10.09 18.21
C PRO A 67 11.58 10.11 17.19
N SER A 68 12.57 11.01 17.39
CA SER A 68 13.76 11.07 16.53
C SER A 68 14.54 9.75 16.47
N THR A 69 14.44 8.95 17.53
CA THR A 69 14.97 7.60 17.63
C THR A 69 14.05 6.72 18.45
N ILE A 70 13.95 5.46 18.08
CA ILE A 70 13.15 4.44 18.76
C ILE A 70 14.08 3.31 19.17
N ASP A 71 14.10 2.99 20.45
CA ASP A 71 14.92 1.90 20.97
C ASP A 71 14.22 0.56 20.75
N VAL A 72 14.91 -0.35 20.08
CA VAL A 72 14.43 -1.71 19.80
C VAL A 72 15.40 -2.75 20.38
N PRO A 73 14.93 -3.90 20.86
CA PRO A 73 15.78 -5.01 21.25
C PRO A 73 16.70 -5.44 20.10
N VAL A 74 17.94 -5.76 20.40
CA VAL A 74 18.86 -6.32 19.40
C VAL A 74 18.45 -7.75 19.09
N ASP A 75 18.18 -7.99 17.81
CA ASP A 75 17.97 -9.32 17.25
C ASP A 75 18.94 -9.52 16.08
N LYS A 76 19.69 -10.64 16.11
CA LYS A 76 20.72 -10.94 15.11
C LYS A 76 20.23 -11.88 14.01
N GLU A 77 19.08 -12.48 14.18
CA GLU A 77 18.56 -13.53 13.32
C GLU A 77 17.29 -13.05 12.59
N ILE A 78 16.44 -12.28 13.26
CA ILE A 78 15.14 -11.83 12.73
C ILE A 78 15.19 -10.33 12.49
N PRO A 79 15.01 -9.87 11.25
CA PRO A 79 14.97 -8.45 10.96
C PRO A 79 13.66 -7.83 11.47
N TYR A 80 13.73 -6.56 11.88
CA TYR A 80 12.56 -5.73 12.04
C TYR A 80 11.99 -5.37 10.67
N ILE A 81 10.70 -5.44 10.54
CA ILE A 81 9.97 -4.86 9.40
C ILE A 81 9.47 -3.49 9.83
N VAL A 82 9.94 -2.47 9.13
CA VAL A 82 9.45 -1.10 9.31
C VAL A 82 8.58 -0.77 8.11
N SER A 83 7.32 -0.49 8.35
CA SER A 83 6.36 -0.13 7.31
C SER A 83 5.69 1.20 7.62
N ALA A 84 5.16 1.83 6.59
CA ALA A 84 4.39 3.06 6.72
C ALA A 84 3.24 3.08 5.73
N GLU A 85 2.09 3.61 6.13
CA GLU A 85 0.92 3.82 5.27
C GLU A 85 0.12 5.05 5.70
N ASN A 86 -0.58 5.68 4.75
CA ASN A 86 -1.44 6.83 5.05
C ASN A 86 -2.85 6.42 5.48
N ILE A 87 -3.37 5.33 4.96
CA ILE A 87 -4.70 4.77 5.26
C ILE A 87 -4.64 3.26 5.19
N THR A 88 -5.56 2.58 5.86
CA THR A 88 -5.67 1.13 5.78
C THR A 88 -6.19 0.66 4.42
N VAL A 89 -6.03 -0.63 4.12
CA VAL A 89 -6.56 -1.27 2.91
C VAL A 89 -8.08 -1.08 2.82
N GLU A 90 -8.80 -1.23 3.95
CA GLU A 90 -10.25 -1.11 4.01
C GLU A 90 -10.73 0.32 3.73
N GLN A 91 -9.99 1.32 4.19
CA GLN A 91 -10.29 2.73 3.93
C GLN A 91 -10.00 3.13 2.48
N ALA A 92 -9.01 2.49 1.87
CA ALA A 92 -8.59 2.77 0.50
C ALA A 92 -9.56 2.18 -0.55
N GLU A 93 -10.19 1.05 -0.25
CA GLU A 93 -11.02 0.30 -1.20
C GLU A 93 -12.34 1.05 -1.48
N SER A 94 -12.75 1.06 -2.75
CA SER A 94 -14.05 1.57 -3.16
C SER A 94 -15.18 0.68 -2.65
N LEU A 95 -16.24 1.31 -2.14
CA LEU A 95 -17.47 0.69 -1.68
C LEU A 95 -18.64 1.18 -2.55
N PRO A 96 -19.81 0.56 -2.49
CA PRO A 96 -20.96 0.98 -3.29
C PRO A 96 -21.30 2.48 -3.22
N ASP A 97 -21.03 3.10 -2.05
CA ASP A 97 -21.31 4.52 -1.79
C ASP A 97 -20.05 5.38 -1.66
N GLN A 98 -18.87 4.81 -1.91
CA GLN A 98 -17.58 5.50 -1.73
C GLN A 98 -16.58 5.10 -2.82
N TRP A 99 -15.96 6.11 -3.44
CA TRP A 99 -14.99 5.91 -4.53
C TRP A 99 -13.60 5.47 -4.05
N GLY A 100 -13.39 5.38 -2.74
CA GLY A 100 -12.10 5.05 -2.14
C GLY A 100 -11.08 6.18 -2.23
N GLN A 101 -9.84 5.88 -1.88
CA GLN A 101 -8.75 6.86 -1.85
C GLN A 101 -7.43 6.22 -2.24
N LYS A 102 -6.47 7.04 -2.69
CA LYS A 102 -5.09 6.60 -2.89
C LYS A 102 -4.49 6.15 -1.56
N ARG A 103 -4.00 4.93 -1.55
CA ARG A 103 -3.20 4.40 -0.44
C ARG A 103 -1.72 4.44 -0.81
N TYR A 104 -0.94 5.14 -0.01
CA TYR A 104 0.51 5.11 -0.07
C TYR A 104 1.00 4.15 0.99
N ALA A 105 1.80 3.18 0.61
CA ALA A 105 2.37 2.23 1.56
C ALA A 105 3.76 1.78 1.13
N GLY A 106 4.58 1.44 2.09
CA GLY A 106 5.90 0.89 1.88
C GLY A 106 6.36 0.09 3.07
N ALA A 107 7.35 -0.77 2.85
CA ALA A 107 7.99 -1.51 3.91
C ALA A 107 9.47 -1.71 3.60
N THR A 108 10.28 -1.78 4.63
CA THR A 108 11.70 -2.14 4.55
C THR A 108 12.06 -3.04 5.72
N SER A 109 13.10 -3.84 5.56
CA SER A 109 13.60 -4.68 6.64
C SER A 109 14.95 -4.17 7.13
N VAL A 110 15.18 -4.21 8.43
CA VAL A 110 16.44 -3.84 9.07
C VAL A 110 16.85 -4.90 10.07
N LEU A 111 18.05 -5.46 9.88
CA LEU A 111 18.64 -6.37 10.86
C LEU A 111 19.45 -5.56 11.88
N VAL A 112 19.04 -5.66 13.13
CA VAL A 112 19.68 -4.96 14.25
C VAL A 112 20.60 -5.92 14.99
N ASP A 113 21.84 -6.06 14.49
CA ASP A 113 22.85 -7.02 14.98
C ASP A 113 23.85 -6.43 15.98
N ARG A 114 23.80 -5.09 16.17
CA ARG A 114 24.71 -4.37 17.05
C ARG A 114 23.93 -3.30 17.82
N PHE A 115 24.31 -3.07 19.05
CA PHE A 115 23.70 -2.06 19.90
C PHE A 115 24.64 -0.92 20.29
N MET A 116 25.95 -1.09 20.11
CA MET A 116 26.95 -0.10 20.48
C MET A 116 28.04 0.06 19.42
N LYS A 117 28.53 1.26 19.27
CA LYS A 117 29.78 1.60 18.57
C LYS A 117 30.66 2.44 19.49
N LYS A 118 31.96 2.57 19.17
CA LYS A 118 32.84 3.53 19.81
C LYS A 118 32.74 4.86 19.07
N ASP A 119 32.63 5.95 19.81
CA ASP A 119 32.74 7.32 19.30
C ASP A 119 34.22 7.69 19.06
N GLU A 120 34.46 8.93 18.66
CA GLU A 120 35.81 9.46 18.41
C GLU A 120 36.69 9.50 19.68
N ASN A 121 36.06 9.51 20.86
CA ASN A 121 36.73 9.51 22.14
C ASN A 121 36.97 8.07 22.69
N GLY A 122 36.47 7.06 21.97
CA GLY A 122 36.56 5.64 22.35
C GLY A 122 35.46 5.23 23.36
N GLU A 123 34.48 6.07 23.64
CA GLU A 123 33.34 5.76 24.49
C GLU A 123 32.29 4.94 23.71
N ASN A 124 31.60 4.05 24.41
CA ASN A 124 30.51 3.26 23.83
C ASN A 124 29.26 4.12 23.69
N VAL A 125 28.80 4.29 22.47
CA VAL A 125 27.52 4.96 22.17
C VAL A 125 26.55 4.00 21.50
N LEU A 126 25.26 4.17 21.76
CA LEU A 126 24.21 3.37 21.15
C LEU A 126 24.25 3.50 19.62
N LEU A 127 24.21 2.39 18.91
CA LEU A 127 24.21 2.42 17.45
C LEU A 127 22.81 2.82 16.95
N THR A 128 22.76 3.85 16.12
CA THR A 128 21.53 4.27 15.44
C THR A 128 21.53 3.74 14.02
N TYR A 129 20.44 3.09 13.64
CA TYR A 129 20.19 2.59 12.29
C TYR A 129 19.27 3.55 11.56
N PRO A 130 19.73 4.25 10.52
CA PRO A 130 18.84 5.02 9.66
C PRO A 130 17.99 4.07 8.82
N VAL A 131 16.68 4.27 8.85
CA VAL A 131 15.71 3.43 8.15
C VAL A 131 14.86 4.33 7.25
N THR A 132 14.96 4.10 5.94
CA THR A 132 14.13 4.79 4.95
C THR A 132 13.03 3.86 4.47
N VAL A 133 11.78 4.29 4.56
CA VAL A 133 10.62 3.58 4.03
C VAL A 133 10.10 4.32 2.81
N ASN A 134 10.29 3.73 1.64
CA ASN A 134 9.78 4.27 0.38
C ASN A 134 8.30 3.88 0.23
N CYS A 135 7.41 4.86 0.35
CA CYS A 135 5.97 4.67 0.22
C CYS A 135 5.53 5.01 -1.20
N ILE A 136 4.86 4.09 -1.81
CA ILE A 136 4.37 4.16 -3.19
C ILE A 136 2.85 4.02 -3.20
N VAL A 137 2.19 4.36 -4.32
CA VAL A 137 0.75 4.07 -4.50
C VAL A 137 0.57 2.55 -4.49
N ALA A 138 -0.10 2.03 -3.48
CA ALA A 138 -0.22 0.59 -3.23
C ALA A 138 -1.54 -0.01 -3.74
N ASN A 139 -2.47 0.81 -4.22
CA ASN A 139 -3.70 0.40 -4.86
C ASN A 139 -3.74 0.85 -6.32
N SER A 140 -4.77 0.42 -7.06
CA SER A 140 -4.99 0.77 -8.46
C SER A 140 -6.20 1.68 -8.57
N MET A 141 -6.26 2.46 -9.64
CA MET A 141 -7.38 3.34 -9.96
C MET A 141 -8.10 2.88 -11.22
N LEU A 142 -9.40 3.11 -11.27
CA LEU A 142 -10.25 2.83 -12.42
C LEU A 142 -11.10 4.04 -12.78
N SER A 143 -11.05 4.43 -14.04
CA SER A 143 -12.01 5.33 -14.70
C SER A 143 -12.81 4.57 -15.75
N VAL A 144 -14.04 5.00 -15.98
CA VAL A 144 -14.90 4.49 -17.04
C VAL A 144 -15.29 5.64 -17.98
N VAL A 145 -15.24 5.37 -19.27
CA VAL A 145 -15.64 6.32 -20.32
C VAL A 145 -16.73 5.69 -21.17
N PHE A 146 -17.87 6.38 -21.31
CA PHE A 146 -18.90 6.04 -22.25
C PHE A 146 -18.71 6.90 -23.50
N ASP A 147 -18.28 6.27 -24.61
CA ASP A 147 -18.18 6.96 -25.91
C ASP A 147 -19.58 7.45 -26.34
N PRO A 148 -19.71 8.59 -27.01
CA PRO A 148 -21.00 9.10 -27.50
C PRO A 148 -21.80 8.09 -28.33
N SER A 149 -21.13 7.17 -29.03
CA SER A 149 -21.79 6.10 -29.77
C SER A 149 -22.61 5.17 -28.86
N VAL A 150 -22.12 4.85 -27.65
CA VAL A 150 -22.89 4.05 -26.68
C VAL A 150 -24.17 4.76 -26.28
N LEU A 151 -24.09 6.07 -26.01
CA LEU A 151 -25.26 6.88 -25.60
C LEU A 151 -26.30 7.03 -26.72
N THR A 152 -25.90 6.80 -27.99
CA THR A 152 -26.81 6.79 -29.14
C THR A 152 -27.62 5.50 -29.20
N TYR A 153 -26.96 4.36 -28.89
CA TYR A 153 -27.56 3.03 -29.06
C TYR A 153 -28.15 2.42 -27.79
N TYR A 154 -27.81 2.96 -26.62
CA TYR A 154 -28.27 2.45 -25.32
C TYR A 154 -28.97 3.54 -24.50
N THR A 155 -30.08 3.15 -23.90
CA THR A 155 -30.73 3.91 -22.81
C THR A 155 -30.29 3.30 -21.48
N GLU A 156 -30.05 4.18 -20.48
CA GLU A 156 -29.60 3.78 -19.13
C GLU A 156 -28.35 2.92 -19.09
N PRO A 157 -27.30 3.22 -19.88
CA PRO A 157 -26.08 2.45 -19.84
C PRO A 157 -25.39 2.63 -18.49
N LYS A 158 -24.91 1.54 -17.92
CA LYS A 158 -24.13 1.52 -16.67
C LYS A 158 -23.07 0.44 -16.68
N VAL A 159 -22.01 0.66 -15.92
CA VAL A 159 -20.92 -0.30 -15.71
C VAL A 159 -20.79 -0.55 -14.22
N ALA A 160 -20.97 -1.80 -13.81
CA ALA A 160 -20.61 -2.25 -12.47
C ALA A 160 -19.16 -2.76 -12.48
N ALA A 161 -18.32 -2.25 -11.60
CA ALA A 161 -16.94 -2.71 -11.40
C ALA A 161 -16.79 -3.25 -9.98
N PHE A 162 -16.10 -4.38 -9.82
CA PHE A 162 -15.95 -5.04 -8.52
C PHE A 162 -14.78 -6.03 -8.47
N THR A 163 -14.17 -6.15 -7.32
CA THR A 163 -13.27 -7.26 -6.97
C THR A 163 -14.02 -8.32 -6.16
N ASP A 164 -15.10 -7.92 -5.50
CA ASP A 164 -16.07 -8.78 -4.81
C ASP A 164 -17.48 -8.40 -5.26
N LYS A 165 -18.28 -9.40 -5.67
CA LYS A 165 -19.66 -9.21 -6.16
C LYS A 165 -20.59 -8.49 -5.17
N ASN A 166 -20.30 -8.55 -3.88
CA ASN A 166 -21.08 -7.86 -2.85
C ASN A 166 -20.71 -6.39 -2.70
N ARG A 167 -19.68 -5.92 -3.40
CA ARG A 167 -19.11 -4.58 -3.28
C ARG A 167 -19.01 -3.90 -4.66
N GLN A 168 -20.08 -3.95 -5.43
CA GLN A 168 -20.10 -3.38 -6.78
C GLN A 168 -20.19 -1.87 -6.74
N LEU A 169 -19.32 -1.23 -7.50
CA LEU A 169 -19.32 0.20 -7.75
C LEU A 169 -19.91 0.46 -9.13
N VAL A 170 -20.90 1.38 -9.22
CA VAL A 170 -21.64 1.61 -10.46
C VAL A 170 -21.27 2.95 -11.08
N PHE A 171 -20.73 2.90 -12.30
CA PHE A 171 -20.51 4.04 -13.17
C PHE A 171 -21.71 4.24 -14.07
N THR A 172 -22.14 5.47 -14.20
CA THR A 172 -23.16 5.93 -15.14
C THR A 172 -22.60 7.09 -15.97
N PRO A 173 -23.19 7.47 -17.11
CA PRO A 173 -22.73 8.63 -17.87
C PRO A 173 -22.65 9.93 -17.04
N GLU A 174 -23.49 10.07 -16.03
CA GLU A 174 -23.54 11.28 -15.18
C GLU A 174 -22.35 11.35 -14.23
N ASN A 175 -21.88 10.22 -13.68
CA ASN A 175 -20.80 10.20 -12.70
C ASN A 175 -19.43 9.84 -13.28
N ALA A 176 -19.37 9.14 -14.41
CA ALA A 176 -18.14 8.58 -14.97
C ALA A 176 -17.04 9.63 -15.21
N SER A 177 -17.43 10.87 -15.56
CA SER A 177 -16.45 11.96 -15.81
C SER A 177 -15.71 12.44 -14.56
N SER A 178 -16.25 12.18 -13.37
CA SER A 178 -15.67 12.62 -12.08
C SER A 178 -15.36 11.45 -11.14
N ALA A 179 -15.88 10.27 -11.45
CA ALA A 179 -15.70 9.09 -10.61
C ALA A 179 -14.33 8.45 -10.86
N LEU A 180 -13.61 8.23 -9.79
CA LEU A 180 -12.34 7.51 -9.78
C LEU A 180 -12.40 6.44 -8.70
N ALA A 181 -12.55 5.19 -9.13
CA ALA A 181 -12.59 4.06 -8.21
C ALA A 181 -11.18 3.61 -7.81
N HIS A 182 -11.06 3.11 -6.60
CA HIS A 182 -9.81 2.59 -6.06
C HIS A 182 -10.01 1.14 -5.63
N PHE A 183 -9.11 0.27 -6.06
CA PHE A 183 -9.15 -1.16 -5.76
C PHE A 183 -7.82 -1.66 -5.25
N THR A 184 -7.86 -2.58 -4.30
CA THR A 184 -6.65 -3.31 -3.89
C THR A 184 -6.06 -4.03 -5.09
N ALA A 185 -4.76 -3.86 -5.34
CA ALA A 185 -4.03 -4.43 -6.44
C ALA A 185 -3.76 -5.94 -6.31
N ASP A 186 -3.04 -6.51 -7.28
CA ASP A 186 -2.62 -7.91 -7.36
C ASP A 186 -3.80 -8.89 -7.34
N ARG A 187 -4.91 -8.51 -8.01
CA ARG A 187 -6.10 -9.36 -8.15
C ARG A 187 -6.85 -9.08 -9.45
N GLN A 188 -7.82 -9.93 -9.76
CA GLN A 188 -8.78 -9.67 -10.83
C GLN A 188 -9.85 -8.68 -10.36
N MET A 189 -10.10 -7.67 -11.20
CA MET A 189 -11.27 -6.82 -11.15
C MET A 189 -12.19 -7.22 -12.30
N PHE A 190 -13.46 -7.38 -12.00
CA PHE A 190 -14.51 -7.68 -12.96
C PHE A 190 -15.29 -6.42 -13.30
N PHE A 191 -15.79 -6.36 -14.52
CA PHE A 191 -16.75 -5.34 -14.91
C PHE A 191 -17.93 -5.96 -15.67
N GLU A 192 -19.07 -5.33 -15.53
CA GLU A 192 -20.29 -5.69 -16.24
C GLU A 192 -20.97 -4.41 -16.75
N PHE A 193 -21.01 -4.29 -18.06
CA PHE A 193 -21.84 -3.27 -18.74
C PHE A 193 -23.26 -3.80 -18.86
N THR A 194 -24.25 -2.97 -18.59
CA THR A 194 -25.66 -3.22 -18.88
C THR A 194 -26.33 -1.97 -19.44
N GLY A 195 -27.35 -2.17 -20.26
CA GLY A 195 -28.15 -1.08 -20.84
C GLY A 195 -29.27 -1.61 -21.71
N ILE A 196 -30.27 -0.78 -21.98
CA ILE A 196 -31.38 -1.13 -22.89
C ILE A 196 -30.97 -0.74 -24.31
N PHE A 197 -30.90 -1.71 -25.22
CA PHE A 197 -30.54 -1.47 -26.60
C PHE A 197 -31.72 -0.82 -27.34
N ASN A 198 -31.56 0.39 -27.81
CA ASN A 198 -32.64 1.24 -28.35
C ASN A 198 -33.34 0.64 -29.58
N VAL A 199 -32.66 -0.23 -30.35
CA VAL A 199 -33.22 -0.82 -31.57
C VAL A 199 -34.18 -1.97 -31.25
N SER A 200 -33.83 -2.84 -30.28
CA SER A 200 -34.69 -3.96 -29.88
C SER A 200 -35.57 -3.67 -28.69
N GLY A 201 -35.18 -2.72 -27.84
CA GLY A 201 -35.80 -2.45 -26.54
C GLY A 201 -35.46 -3.50 -25.48
N GLU A 202 -34.49 -4.37 -25.75
CA GLU A 202 -34.08 -5.44 -24.84
C GLU A 202 -32.86 -5.01 -24.03
N GLU A 203 -32.75 -5.55 -22.80
CA GLU A 203 -31.55 -5.39 -21.99
C GLU A 203 -30.40 -6.20 -22.61
N SER A 204 -29.27 -5.54 -22.72
CA SER A 204 -28.02 -6.14 -23.20
C SER A 204 -26.95 -6.02 -22.13
N SER A 205 -26.10 -7.04 -22.01
CA SER A 205 -24.99 -7.04 -21.08
C SER A 205 -23.70 -7.45 -21.78
N HIS A 206 -22.57 -6.88 -21.31
CA HIS A 206 -21.23 -7.25 -21.71
C HIS A 206 -20.33 -7.28 -20.48
N SER A 207 -19.63 -8.35 -20.23
CA SER A 207 -18.77 -8.51 -19.05
C SER A 207 -17.34 -8.87 -19.42
N GLY A 208 -16.42 -8.49 -18.57
CA GLY A 208 -15.01 -8.82 -18.69
C GLY A 208 -14.29 -8.75 -17.35
N ALA A 209 -13.00 -9.01 -17.40
CA ALA A 209 -12.13 -8.93 -16.24
C ALA A 209 -10.75 -8.46 -16.67
N ILE A 210 -10.11 -7.65 -15.81
CA ILE A 210 -8.72 -7.23 -15.95
C ILE A 210 -7.94 -7.60 -14.68
N TYR A 211 -6.67 -7.93 -14.82
CA TYR A 211 -5.79 -8.07 -13.68
C TYR A 211 -5.22 -6.70 -13.33
N ILE A 212 -5.41 -6.25 -12.10
CA ILE A 212 -5.00 -4.93 -11.65
C ILE A 212 -3.69 -5.00 -10.87
N GLU A 213 -2.71 -4.23 -11.31
CA GLU A 213 -1.38 -4.10 -10.71
C GLU A 213 -1.31 -2.83 -9.86
N PRO A 214 -0.45 -2.79 -8.82
CA PRO A 214 -0.32 -1.60 -7.98
C PRO A 214 0.15 -0.39 -8.78
N ALA A 215 -0.27 0.80 -8.34
CA ALA A 215 0.09 2.07 -8.95
C ALA A 215 -0.28 2.23 -10.42
N MET A 216 -1.30 1.54 -10.88
CA MET A 216 -1.81 1.67 -12.23
C MET A 216 -3.16 2.40 -12.23
N HIS A 217 -3.35 3.25 -13.24
CA HIS A 217 -4.64 3.86 -13.54
C HIS A 217 -5.19 3.22 -14.82
N TYR A 218 -6.24 2.45 -14.67
CA TYR A 218 -6.95 1.81 -15.77
C TYR A 218 -8.09 2.70 -16.24
N THR A 219 -8.26 2.79 -17.55
CA THR A 219 -9.43 3.43 -18.17
C THR A 219 -10.14 2.45 -19.08
N LEU A 220 -11.39 2.15 -18.76
CA LEU A 220 -12.26 1.32 -19.60
C LEU A 220 -13.14 2.22 -20.46
N THR A 221 -12.90 2.23 -21.77
CA THR A 221 -13.71 2.98 -22.74
C THR A 221 -14.68 2.04 -23.44
N PHE A 222 -15.95 2.22 -23.23
CA PHE A 222 -17.04 1.50 -23.90
C PHE A 222 -17.43 2.26 -25.16
N LYS A 223 -17.41 1.61 -26.31
CA LYS A 223 -17.80 2.19 -27.60
C LYS A 223 -18.53 1.19 -28.48
N MET A 224 -19.32 1.71 -29.43
CA MET A 224 -19.93 0.88 -30.47
C MET A 224 -19.02 0.75 -31.68
N THR A 225 -18.83 -0.46 -32.14
CA THR A 225 -18.07 -0.73 -33.39
C THR A 225 -18.94 -1.47 -34.40
N SER A 226 -18.87 -1.02 -35.64
CA SER A 226 -19.48 -1.77 -36.75
C SER A 226 -18.56 -2.94 -37.12
N VAL A 227 -19.13 -4.14 -37.20
CA VAL A 227 -18.38 -5.31 -37.71
C VAL A 227 -18.37 -5.23 -39.26
N GLU A 228 -17.18 -5.02 -39.85
CA GLU A 228 -17.06 -4.99 -41.32
C GLU A 228 -17.59 -6.27 -41.96
N GLY A 229 -18.47 -6.11 -42.93
CA GLY A 229 -19.03 -7.22 -43.71
C GLY A 229 -20.27 -7.90 -43.12
N SER A 230 -20.76 -7.48 -41.95
CA SER A 230 -22.03 -7.93 -41.42
C SER A 230 -23.12 -6.88 -41.68
N LEU A 231 -24.31 -7.36 -42.12
CA LEU A 231 -25.55 -6.56 -42.07
C LEU A 231 -26.05 -6.38 -40.62
N GLY A 232 -25.16 -6.67 -39.64
CA GLY A 232 -25.46 -6.69 -38.22
C GLY A 232 -25.47 -5.31 -37.60
N LEU A 233 -26.14 -5.23 -36.46
CA LEU A 233 -26.10 -4.07 -35.58
C LEU A 233 -24.68 -3.90 -35.03
N PRO A 234 -24.25 -2.64 -34.72
CA PRO A 234 -22.96 -2.43 -34.11
C PRO A 234 -22.90 -3.11 -32.72
N GLU A 235 -21.76 -3.72 -32.44
CA GLU A 235 -21.51 -4.39 -31.16
C GLU A 235 -20.75 -3.46 -30.19
N ILE A 236 -20.96 -3.68 -28.88
CA ILE A 236 -20.23 -2.98 -27.86
C ILE A 236 -18.81 -3.57 -27.77
N THR A 237 -17.82 -2.71 -27.73
CA THR A 237 -16.43 -3.08 -27.51
C THR A 237 -15.84 -2.28 -26.35
N VAL A 238 -14.90 -2.89 -25.64
CA VAL A 238 -14.21 -2.27 -24.53
C VAL A 238 -12.74 -2.11 -24.92
N CYS A 239 -12.27 -0.87 -24.88
CA CYS A 239 -10.85 -0.56 -24.98
C CYS A 239 -10.32 -0.31 -23.58
N GLU A 240 -9.30 -1.08 -23.20
CA GLU A 240 -8.54 -0.89 -21.96
C GLU A 240 -7.29 -0.08 -22.28
N THR A 241 -7.05 0.96 -21.50
CA THR A 241 -5.78 1.68 -21.46
C THR A 241 -5.31 1.74 -20.03
N CYS A 242 -4.00 1.67 -19.79
CA CYS A 242 -3.42 1.79 -18.46
C CYS A 242 -2.24 2.75 -18.47
N GLU A 243 -2.12 3.53 -17.41
CA GLU A 243 -1.01 4.46 -17.18
C GLU A 243 -0.36 4.09 -15.85
N ASN A 244 0.98 4.03 -15.86
CA ASN A 244 1.74 3.82 -14.65
C ASN A 244 1.82 5.14 -13.88
N LEU A 245 1.43 5.14 -12.61
CA LEU A 245 1.48 6.32 -11.75
C LEU A 245 2.90 6.67 -11.29
N TYR A 246 3.87 5.79 -11.56
CA TYR A 246 5.30 6.04 -11.30
C TYR A 246 6.04 6.60 -12.50
N GLU A 247 5.42 6.75 -13.67
CA GLU A 247 6.16 7.21 -14.83
C GLU A 247 6.78 8.57 -14.61
N THR A 248 8.10 8.50 -14.70
CA THR A 248 9.09 9.54 -14.93
C THR A 248 9.45 10.48 -13.80
N LEU A 249 10.02 9.93 -12.74
CA LEU A 249 11.23 10.55 -12.24
C LEU A 249 12.41 10.04 -13.09
N THR A 250 12.54 10.50 -14.32
CA THR A 250 13.86 10.56 -14.93
C THR A 250 14.65 11.59 -14.12
N VAL A 251 15.37 11.10 -13.13
CA VAL A 251 16.47 11.85 -12.54
C VAL A 251 17.41 12.08 -13.70
N ASP A 252 17.44 13.32 -14.19
CA ASP A 252 18.47 13.75 -15.15
C ASP A 252 19.80 13.52 -14.43
N PRO A 253 20.67 12.60 -14.89
CA PRO A 253 21.94 12.33 -14.23
C PRO A 253 22.90 13.52 -14.26
N SER A 254 22.50 14.66 -14.86
CA SER A 254 23.23 15.93 -14.88
C SER A 254 22.80 16.89 -13.76
N ASP A 255 21.76 16.58 -12.98
CA ASP A 255 21.36 17.38 -11.83
C ASP A 255 22.17 16.94 -10.62
N ASP A 256 23.39 17.46 -10.51
CA ASP A 256 24.29 17.33 -9.37
C ASP A 256 23.64 18.01 -8.17
N GLY A 257 22.77 17.28 -7.47
CA GLY A 257 21.93 17.74 -6.37
C GLY A 257 22.60 18.66 -5.36
N VAL A 258 22.82 19.91 -5.75
CA VAL A 258 23.18 21.01 -4.84
C VAL A 258 21.86 21.55 -4.30
N PHE A 259 21.43 21.00 -3.20
CA PHE A 259 20.42 21.65 -2.37
C PHE A 259 21.04 22.89 -1.76
N ASP A 260 20.83 24.04 -2.38
CA ASP A 260 21.07 25.35 -1.75
C ASP A 260 20.11 25.47 -0.55
N LYS A 261 20.70 25.39 0.64
CA LYS A 261 20.02 25.78 1.88
C LYS A 261 19.87 27.30 1.87
N GLN A 262 18.65 27.78 1.70
CA GLN A 262 18.23 29.11 2.17
C GLN A 262 17.22 28.97 3.29
#